data_a6c6e8ff7e10033e6a16e10d1830c9ff
#
_entry.id   a6c6e8ff7e10033e6a16e10d1830c9ff
#
_cell.length_a   1.000
_cell.length_b   1.000
_cell.length_c   1.000
_cell.angle_alpha   90.00
_cell.angle_beta   90.00
_cell.angle_gamma   90.00
#
_symmetry.space_group_name_H-M   'P 1'
#
loop_
_entity.id
_entity.type
_entity.pdbx_description
1 polymer ?
#
loop_
_entity_poly.entity_id
_entity_poly.type
_entity_poly.pdbx_seq_one_letter_code
_entity_poly.pdbx_strand_id
1 'polypeptide(L)'
;MTTVLIVDDEQDMRYLIEMMLQNSNFETFTVANGTEAYDILVREKIDLVLLDVMMPHEDGFVVCQSIRAMSNVPIIFLTARDANEDKVKGLTLGGDDYIVKPFTIDELVARIHAVLRRSGLAIADLQQKYLTYGSIKLDEVARKVSVNEKPIPLTLKEFDLLHLFMKNPGNAYSREQLLERIWDIDYVGGTRTVDTHIKTLRLKLGKGAAEHIQTVWGVGYRLDPVE
;
A
#
# COMPACT_ATOMS: atom_id res chain seq x y z
N MET A 1 -3.26 16.47 4.48
CA MET A 1 -3.66 15.12 4.92
C MET A 1 -4.71 14.65 3.91
N THR A 2 -4.73 13.40 3.53
CA THR A 2 -5.67 12.88 2.53
C THR A 2 -6.99 12.57 3.20
N THR A 3 -8.07 13.07 2.65
CA THR A 3 -9.42 12.93 3.20
C THR A 3 -10.21 11.90 2.41
N VAL A 4 -10.69 10.85 3.07
CA VAL A 4 -11.44 9.74 2.50
C VAL A 4 -12.88 9.77 3.01
N LEU A 5 -13.84 9.73 2.09
CA LEU A 5 -15.26 9.54 2.42
C LEU A 5 -15.60 8.05 2.34
N ILE A 6 -16.15 7.51 3.41
CA ILE A 6 -16.60 6.12 3.52
C ILE A 6 -18.12 6.10 3.46
N VAL A 7 -18.68 5.42 2.46
CA VAL A 7 -20.12 5.28 2.23
C VAL A 7 -20.47 3.79 2.30
N ASP A 8 -21.11 3.38 3.37
CA ASP A 8 -21.51 2.00 3.63
C ASP A 8 -22.67 2.02 4.62
N ASP A 9 -23.72 1.23 4.42
CA ASP A 9 -24.88 1.24 5.32
C ASP A 9 -24.61 0.56 6.66
N GLU A 10 -23.65 -0.41 6.69
CA GLU A 10 -23.29 -1.13 7.89
C GLU A 10 -22.40 -0.27 8.82
N GLN A 11 -22.91 0.07 10.00
CA GLN A 11 -22.17 0.90 10.96
C GLN A 11 -20.86 0.26 11.41
N ASP A 12 -20.84 -1.05 11.62
CA ASP A 12 -19.64 -1.77 12.07
C ASP A 12 -18.55 -1.75 10.99
N MET A 13 -18.94 -1.85 9.71
CA MET A 13 -18.02 -1.78 8.59
C MET A 13 -17.43 -0.38 8.46
N ARG A 14 -18.25 0.67 8.55
CA ARG A 14 -17.76 2.07 8.56
C ARG A 14 -16.74 2.28 9.67
N TYR A 15 -17.05 1.84 10.89
CA TYR A 15 -16.15 1.97 12.04
C TYR A 15 -14.82 1.22 11.83
N LEU A 16 -14.89 0.00 11.31
CA LEU A 16 -13.69 -0.80 11.02
C LEU A 16 -12.79 -0.10 10.00
N ILE A 17 -13.35 0.36 8.87
CA ILE A 17 -12.60 1.05 7.82
C ILE A 17 -12.02 2.36 8.34
N GLU A 18 -12.80 3.13 9.10
CA GLU A 18 -12.36 4.37 9.72
C GLU A 18 -11.13 4.15 10.61
N MET A 19 -11.18 3.16 11.53
CA MET A 19 -10.04 2.80 12.39
C MET A 19 -8.80 2.38 11.58
N MET A 20 -9.00 1.59 10.52
CA MET A 20 -7.91 1.18 9.63
C MET A 20 -7.24 2.39 8.98
N LEU A 21 -8.01 3.34 8.48
CA LEU A 21 -7.51 4.49 7.74
C LEU A 21 -6.89 5.55 8.66
N GLN A 22 -7.47 5.81 9.82
CA GLN A 22 -6.90 6.74 10.81
C GLN A 22 -5.52 6.28 11.29
N ASN A 23 -5.34 4.97 11.52
CA ASN A 23 -4.03 4.40 11.86
C ASN A 23 -3.01 4.53 10.71
N SER A 24 -3.47 4.81 9.49
CA SER A 24 -2.65 5.00 8.28
C SER A 24 -2.52 6.47 7.87
N ASN A 25 -2.80 7.41 8.78
CA ASN A 25 -2.70 8.87 8.57
C ASN A 25 -3.65 9.43 7.49
N PHE A 26 -4.85 8.86 7.35
CA PHE A 26 -5.94 9.45 6.57
C PHE A 26 -6.91 10.20 7.48
N GLU A 27 -7.50 11.27 6.98
CA GLU A 27 -8.72 11.86 7.54
C GLU A 27 -9.92 11.13 6.95
N THR A 28 -10.98 10.95 7.74
CA THR A 28 -12.13 10.17 7.32
C THR A 28 -13.45 10.90 7.62
N PHE A 29 -14.37 10.83 6.68
CA PHE A 29 -15.78 11.08 6.89
C PHE A 29 -16.53 9.78 6.65
N THR A 30 -17.57 9.51 7.46
CA THR A 30 -18.36 8.27 7.35
C THR A 30 -19.83 8.62 7.21
N VAL A 31 -20.51 8.01 6.23
CA VAL A 31 -21.93 8.21 5.97
C VAL A 31 -22.61 6.90 5.62
N ALA A 32 -23.93 6.82 5.84
CA ALA A 32 -24.69 5.58 5.70
C ALA A 32 -25.37 5.42 4.33
N ASN A 33 -25.40 6.46 3.49
CA ASN A 33 -26.14 6.46 2.22
C ASN A 33 -25.63 7.53 1.25
N GLY A 34 -26.10 7.46 0.01
CA GLY A 34 -25.72 8.40 -1.05
C GLY A 34 -26.13 9.85 -0.78
N THR A 35 -27.29 10.07 -0.17
CA THR A 35 -27.77 11.45 0.13
C THR A 35 -26.80 12.17 1.06
N GLU A 36 -26.38 11.51 2.13
CA GLU A 36 -25.40 12.06 3.06
C GLU A 36 -24.02 12.24 2.37
N ALA A 37 -23.66 11.31 1.48
CA ALA A 37 -22.41 11.42 0.71
C ALA A 37 -22.38 12.67 -0.19
N TYR A 38 -23.49 12.98 -0.84
CA TYR A 38 -23.60 14.19 -1.69
C TYR A 38 -23.45 15.47 -0.85
N ASP A 39 -24.05 15.51 0.33
CA ASP A 39 -23.94 16.66 1.24
C ASP A 39 -22.51 16.89 1.70
N ILE A 40 -21.77 15.82 2.03
CA ILE A 40 -20.36 15.92 2.42
C ILE A 40 -19.49 16.37 1.23
N LEU A 41 -19.70 15.81 0.03
CA LEU A 41 -18.93 16.16 -1.17
C LEU A 41 -19.11 17.64 -1.59
N VAL A 42 -20.23 18.27 -1.22
CA VAL A 42 -20.46 19.70 -1.48
C VAL A 42 -19.78 20.59 -0.44
N ARG A 43 -19.68 20.13 0.81
CA ARG A 43 -19.19 20.95 1.95
C ARG A 43 -17.71 20.78 2.21
N GLU A 44 -17.19 19.59 1.95
CA GLU A 44 -15.85 19.20 2.35
C GLU A 44 -14.99 18.83 1.13
N LYS A 45 -13.68 19.05 1.24
CA LYS A 45 -12.74 18.60 0.22
C LYS A 45 -12.44 17.13 0.43
N ILE A 46 -13.02 16.27 -0.40
CA ILE A 46 -12.78 14.84 -0.39
C ILE A 46 -11.80 14.48 -1.50
N ASP A 47 -10.78 13.72 -1.15
CA ASP A 47 -9.74 13.27 -2.09
C ASP A 47 -10.05 11.88 -2.68
N LEU A 48 -10.86 11.05 -2.00
CA LEU A 48 -11.26 9.73 -2.45
C LEU A 48 -12.55 9.27 -1.76
N VAL A 49 -13.39 8.52 -2.47
CA VAL A 49 -14.58 7.87 -1.93
C VAL A 49 -14.39 6.37 -1.90
N LEU A 50 -14.65 5.73 -0.76
CA LEU A 50 -14.89 4.30 -0.63
C LEU A 50 -16.40 4.10 -0.61
N LEU A 51 -16.93 3.32 -1.54
CA LEU A 51 -18.36 3.19 -1.76
C LEU A 51 -18.78 1.72 -1.77
N ASP A 52 -19.63 1.34 -0.81
CA ASP A 52 -20.23 0.01 -0.86
C ASP A 52 -21.20 -0.10 -2.03
N VAL A 53 -21.14 -1.23 -2.73
CA VAL A 53 -22.05 -1.54 -3.83
C VAL A 53 -23.42 -1.99 -3.30
N MET A 54 -23.44 -2.73 -2.20
CA MET A 54 -24.60 -3.47 -1.73
C MET A 54 -25.34 -2.75 -0.59
N MET A 55 -25.85 -1.55 -0.85
CA MET A 55 -26.67 -0.83 0.13
C MET A 55 -28.18 -1.10 -0.06
N PRO A 56 -28.97 -1.32 1.02
CA PRO A 56 -30.36 -1.84 0.94
C PRO A 56 -31.34 -0.94 0.21
N HIS A 57 -31.11 0.35 0.18
CA HIS A 57 -32.07 1.33 -0.36
C HIS A 57 -31.58 2.02 -1.63
N GLU A 58 -30.30 1.91 -1.95
CA GLU A 58 -29.68 2.56 -3.09
C GLU A 58 -28.46 1.75 -3.56
N ASP A 59 -28.50 1.30 -4.81
CA ASP A 59 -27.34 0.60 -5.41
C ASP A 59 -26.14 1.55 -5.49
N GLY A 60 -24.99 1.17 -4.94
CA GLY A 60 -23.76 1.96 -4.97
C GLY A 60 -23.33 2.38 -6.38
N PHE A 61 -23.72 1.65 -7.41
CA PHE A 61 -23.51 2.08 -8.79
C PHE A 61 -24.32 3.31 -9.17
N VAL A 62 -25.57 3.44 -8.65
CA VAL A 62 -26.40 4.62 -8.85
C VAL A 62 -25.80 5.82 -8.10
N VAL A 63 -25.33 5.59 -6.87
CA VAL A 63 -24.61 6.62 -6.09
C VAL A 63 -23.38 7.10 -6.85
N CYS A 64 -22.59 6.19 -7.42
CA CYS A 64 -21.42 6.53 -8.23
C CYS A 64 -21.77 7.42 -9.42
N GLN A 65 -22.82 7.07 -10.19
CA GLN A 65 -23.27 7.89 -11.31
C GLN A 65 -23.69 9.30 -10.88
N SER A 66 -24.39 9.41 -9.75
CA SER A 66 -24.80 10.70 -9.19
C SER A 66 -23.59 11.53 -8.74
N ILE A 67 -22.60 10.91 -8.11
CA ILE A 67 -21.33 11.57 -7.76
C ILE A 67 -20.61 12.03 -9.03
N ARG A 68 -20.54 11.22 -10.08
CA ARG A 68 -19.88 11.57 -11.35
C ARG A 68 -20.55 12.73 -12.09
N ALA A 69 -21.84 12.96 -11.88
CA ALA A 69 -22.53 14.12 -12.44
C ALA A 69 -22.06 15.45 -11.82
N MET A 70 -21.46 15.42 -10.61
CA MET A 70 -21.06 16.60 -9.87
C MET A 70 -19.58 16.67 -9.53
N SER A 71 -18.84 15.56 -9.59
CA SER A 71 -17.46 15.49 -9.14
C SER A 71 -16.64 14.41 -9.89
N ASN A 72 -15.36 14.70 -10.10
CA ASN A 72 -14.37 13.74 -10.59
C ASN A 72 -13.56 13.11 -9.44
N VAL A 73 -14.05 13.18 -8.20
CA VAL A 73 -13.38 12.55 -7.05
C VAL A 73 -13.17 11.05 -7.31
N PRO A 74 -11.98 10.49 -7.08
CA PRO A 74 -11.75 9.07 -7.25
C PRO A 74 -12.69 8.22 -6.39
N ILE A 75 -13.21 7.11 -6.96
CA ILE A 75 -14.12 6.18 -6.28
C ILE A 75 -13.55 4.77 -6.34
N ILE A 76 -13.41 4.14 -5.18
CA ILE A 76 -13.13 2.71 -5.05
C ILE A 76 -14.39 2.02 -4.54
N PHE A 77 -14.88 1.03 -5.28
CA PHE A 77 -16.00 0.21 -4.83
C PHE A 77 -15.55 -0.82 -3.80
N LEU A 78 -16.36 -0.97 -2.74
CA LEU A 78 -16.29 -2.08 -1.81
C LEU A 78 -17.41 -3.07 -2.16
N THR A 79 -17.14 -4.35 -2.33
CA THR A 79 -18.15 -5.31 -2.75
C THR A 79 -17.96 -6.67 -2.10
N ALA A 80 -19.05 -7.33 -1.72
CA ALA A 80 -19.05 -8.71 -1.30
C ALA A 80 -19.07 -9.70 -2.49
N ARG A 81 -19.27 -9.21 -3.72
CA ARG A 81 -19.40 -10.03 -4.92
C ARG A 81 -18.09 -10.11 -5.69
N ASP A 82 -17.64 -11.32 -5.93
CA ASP A 82 -16.47 -11.62 -6.77
C ASP A 82 -16.84 -11.81 -8.26
N ALA A 83 -18.06 -11.47 -8.65
CA ALA A 83 -18.53 -11.63 -10.02
C ALA A 83 -17.81 -10.66 -10.96
N ASN A 84 -17.14 -11.20 -11.99
CA ASN A 84 -16.45 -10.39 -13.00
C ASN A 84 -17.38 -9.38 -13.69
N GLU A 85 -18.67 -9.66 -13.77
CA GLU A 85 -19.69 -8.78 -14.36
C GLU A 85 -19.87 -7.49 -13.56
N ASP A 86 -19.92 -7.57 -12.23
CA ASP A 86 -20.05 -6.40 -11.35
C ASP A 86 -18.79 -5.52 -11.38
N LYS A 87 -17.60 -6.13 -11.52
CA LYS A 87 -16.33 -5.42 -11.68
C LYS A 87 -16.29 -4.62 -12.98
N VAL A 88 -16.67 -5.24 -14.10
CA VAL A 88 -16.73 -4.58 -15.41
C VAL A 88 -17.77 -3.47 -15.39
N LYS A 89 -18.95 -3.71 -14.80
CA LYS A 89 -20.01 -2.71 -14.66
C LYS A 89 -19.56 -1.50 -13.85
N GLY A 90 -18.94 -1.72 -12.67
CA GLY A 90 -18.48 -0.64 -11.80
C GLY A 90 -17.43 0.27 -12.47
N LEU A 91 -16.45 -0.31 -13.14
CA LEU A 91 -15.43 0.45 -13.85
C LEU A 91 -16.00 1.20 -15.07
N THR A 92 -16.97 0.60 -15.77
CA THR A 92 -17.66 1.26 -16.92
C THR A 92 -18.51 2.44 -16.44
N LEU A 93 -19.06 2.39 -15.23
CA LEU A 93 -19.89 3.44 -14.63
C LEU A 93 -19.09 4.57 -13.98
N GLY A 94 -17.75 4.49 -14.03
CA GLY A 94 -16.88 5.58 -13.58
C GLY A 94 -16.17 5.31 -12.24
N GLY A 95 -16.17 4.08 -11.74
CA GLY A 95 -15.29 3.67 -10.64
C GLY A 95 -13.84 3.58 -11.09
N ASP A 96 -12.90 3.91 -10.21
CA ASP A 96 -11.47 3.91 -10.49
C ASP A 96 -10.79 2.59 -10.09
N ASP A 97 -11.35 1.88 -9.11
CA ASP A 97 -10.92 0.55 -8.65
C ASP A 97 -12.05 -0.13 -7.85
N TYR A 98 -11.82 -1.39 -7.45
CA TYR A 98 -12.72 -2.12 -6.56
C TYR A 98 -11.94 -3.01 -5.60
N ILE A 99 -12.55 -3.29 -4.43
CA ILE A 99 -12.00 -4.16 -3.39
C ILE A 99 -13.08 -5.16 -2.99
N VAL A 100 -12.72 -6.43 -2.96
CA VAL A 100 -13.64 -7.50 -2.55
C VAL A 100 -13.55 -7.69 -1.04
N LYS A 101 -14.69 -7.65 -0.35
CA LYS A 101 -14.80 -8.00 1.08
C LYS A 101 -14.72 -9.53 1.26
N PRO A 102 -13.96 -10.07 2.25
CA PRO A 102 -13.13 -9.35 3.22
C PRO A 102 -11.77 -8.93 2.66
N PHE A 103 -11.24 -7.81 3.09
CA PHE A 103 -9.94 -7.26 2.69
C PHE A 103 -9.05 -6.95 3.90
N THR A 104 -7.75 -6.84 3.66
CA THR A 104 -6.78 -6.42 4.66
C THR A 104 -6.54 -4.91 4.61
N ILE A 105 -6.02 -4.34 5.71
CA ILE A 105 -5.60 -2.93 5.76
C ILE A 105 -4.56 -2.62 4.69
N ASP A 106 -3.60 -3.51 4.49
CA ASP A 106 -2.52 -3.33 3.51
C ASP A 106 -3.06 -3.28 2.08
N GLU A 107 -4.06 -4.10 1.75
CA GLU A 107 -4.72 -4.08 0.45
C GLU A 107 -5.50 -2.78 0.25
N LEU A 108 -6.32 -2.37 1.24
CA LEU A 108 -7.11 -1.15 1.19
C LEU A 108 -6.21 0.08 0.97
N VAL A 109 -5.18 0.24 1.79
CA VAL A 109 -4.25 1.38 1.72
C VAL A 109 -3.47 1.38 0.41
N ALA A 110 -2.99 0.22 -0.06
CA ALA A 110 -2.26 0.11 -1.32
C ALA A 110 -3.12 0.53 -2.53
N ARG A 111 -4.40 0.16 -2.55
CA ARG A 111 -5.34 0.54 -3.62
C ARG A 111 -5.71 2.02 -3.57
N ILE A 112 -5.97 2.58 -2.38
CA ILE A 112 -6.19 4.02 -2.20
C ILE A 112 -5.01 4.80 -2.79
N HIS A 113 -3.79 4.44 -2.42
CA HIS A 113 -2.59 5.09 -2.95
C HIS A 113 -2.43 4.94 -4.47
N ALA A 114 -2.77 3.78 -5.02
CA ALA A 114 -2.69 3.54 -6.46
C ALA A 114 -3.68 4.40 -7.24
N VAL A 115 -4.90 4.56 -6.73
CA VAL A 115 -5.95 5.37 -7.35
C VAL A 115 -5.60 6.85 -7.28
N LEU A 116 -5.22 7.36 -6.10
CA LEU A 116 -4.85 8.77 -5.91
C LEU A 116 -3.66 9.19 -6.77
N ARG A 117 -2.70 8.31 -6.98
CA ARG A 117 -1.57 8.56 -7.89
C ARG A 117 -2.01 8.71 -9.34
N ARG A 118 -2.99 7.91 -9.79
CA ARG A 118 -3.53 7.97 -11.17
C ARG A 118 -4.39 9.19 -11.42
N SER A 119 -5.10 9.67 -10.42
CA SER A 119 -5.99 10.84 -10.54
C SER A 119 -5.26 12.19 -10.62
N GLY A 120 -3.92 12.19 -10.57
CA GLY A 120 -3.12 13.43 -10.60
C GLY A 120 -3.27 14.28 -9.34
N LEU A 121 -4.00 13.81 -8.34
CA LEU A 121 -3.96 14.35 -6.99
C LEU A 121 -2.59 13.95 -6.42
N ALA A 122 -1.58 14.74 -6.75
CA ALA A 122 -0.30 14.69 -6.06
C ALA A 122 -0.60 15.02 -4.60
N ILE A 123 -0.78 13.97 -3.81
CA ILE A 123 -0.87 14.11 -2.37
C ILE A 123 0.51 14.60 -1.94
N ALA A 124 0.59 15.89 -1.63
CA ALA A 124 1.82 16.50 -1.12
C ALA A 124 2.31 15.80 0.17
N ASP A 125 1.48 14.96 0.79
CA ASP A 125 1.76 14.20 2.00
C ASP A 125 1.93 12.69 1.80
N LEU A 126 1.59 12.12 0.63
CA LEU A 126 2.24 10.93 0.19
C LEU A 126 3.62 11.37 -0.33
N GLN A 127 4.50 11.74 0.59
CA GLN A 127 5.90 11.48 0.33
C GLN A 127 5.92 10.03 -0.13
N GLN A 128 6.07 9.84 -1.45
CA GLN A 128 6.55 8.59 -1.97
C GLN A 128 7.67 8.22 -1.01
N LYS A 129 7.41 7.26 -0.13
CA LYS A 129 8.44 6.80 0.79
C LYS A 129 9.43 6.02 -0.06
N TYR A 130 10.16 6.77 -0.87
CA TYR A 130 11.35 6.26 -1.49
C TYR A 130 12.45 6.33 -0.44
N LEU A 131 12.94 5.18 -0.09
CA LEU A 131 14.25 5.11 0.50
C LEU A 131 15.25 5.16 -0.65
N THR A 132 16.14 6.13 -0.61
CA THR A 132 17.23 6.23 -1.59
C THR A 132 18.55 5.98 -0.88
N TYR A 133 19.39 5.13 -1.46
CA TYR A 133 20.68 4.75 -0.90
C TYR A 133 21.68 4.55 -2.03
N GLY A 134 22.57 5.51 -2.25
CA GLY A 134 23.42 5.52 -3.43
C GLY A 134 22.59 5.43 -4.71
N SER A 135 22.86 4.40 -5.50
CA SER A 135 22.11 4.13 -6.75
C SER A 135 20.82 3.35 -6.55
N ILE A 136 20.51 2.92 -5.32
CA ILE A 136 19.32 2.12 -5.00
C ILE A 136 18.16 3.06 -4.66
N LYS A 137 17.01 2.84 -5.29
CA LYS A 137 15.74 3.50 -4.97
C LYS A 137 14.69 2.45 -4.69
N LEU A 138 14.13 2.47 -3.48
CA LEU A 138 13.12 1.55 -3.01
C LEU A 138 11.81 2.28 -2.77
N ASP A 139 10.74 1.85 -3.44
CA ASP A 139 9.37 2.32 -3.23
C ASP A 139 8.71 1.42 -2.15
N GLU A 140 8.51 1.97 -0.96
CA GLU A 140 7.93 1.23 0.17
C GLU A 140 6.47 0.83 -0.10
N VAL A 141 5.73 1.67 -0.82
CA VAL A 141 4.30 1.48 -1.08
C VAL A 141 4.07 0.48 -2.22
N ALA A 142 4.75 0.70 -3.36
CA ALA A 142 4.63 -0.20 -4.50
C ALA A 142 5.47 -1.48 -4.34
N ARG A 143 6.29 -1.60 -3.29
CA ARG A 143 7.24 -2.70 -3.05
C ARG A 143 8.13 -2.97 -4.25
N LYS A 144 8.61 -1.92 -4.89
CA LYS A 144 9.48 -1.96 -6.07
C LYS A 144 10.86 -1.41 -5.75
N VAL A 145 11.87 -1.97 -6.41
CA VAL A 145 13.24 -1.51 -6.28
C VAL A 145 13.83 -1.25 -7.65
N SER A 146 14.60 -0.19 -7.76
CA SER A 146 15.43 0.11 -8.94
C SER A 146 16.86 0.41 -8.52
N VAL A 147 17.80 0.11 -9.41
CA VAL A 147 19.22 0.44 -9.29
C VAL A 147 19.62 1.20 -10.55
N ASN A 148 20.18 2.41 -10.40
CA ASN A 148 20.44 3.32 -11.51
C ASN A 148 19.20 3.48 -12.42
N GLU A 149 18.03 3.71 -11.79
CA GLU A 149 16.71 3.87 -12.43
C GLU A 149 16.19 2.64 -13.19
N LYS A 150 16.92 1.53 -13.21
CA LYS A 150 16.48 0.27 -13.81
C LYS A 150 15.78 -0.59 -12.77
N PRO A 151 14.51 -0.99 -12.99
CA PRO A 151 13.79 -1.84 -12.05
C PRO A 151 14.44 -3.22 -11.94
N ILE A 152 14.53 -3.74 -10.72
CA ILE A 152 15.02 -5.08 -10.43
C ILE A 152 13.93 -5.92 -9.75
N PRO A 153 13.73 -7.18 -10.15
CA PRO A 153 12.74 -8.04 -9.53
C PRO A 153 13.30 -8.65 -8.23
N LEU A 154 12.77 -8.22 -7.10
CA LEU A 154 13.06 -8.84 -5.80
C LEU A 154 11.90 -9.75 -5.36
N THR A 155 12.23 -10.83 -4.66
CA THR A 155 11.24 -11.61 -3.91
C THR A 155 10.81 -10.83 -2.67
N LEU A 156 9.70 -11.25 -2.03
CA LEU A 156 9.19 -10.59 -0.82
C LEU A 156 10.28 -10.49 0.26
N LYS A 157 10.99 -11.59 0.53
CA LYS A 157 12.03 -11.64 1.58
C LYS A 157 13.28 -10.83 1.22
N GLU A 158 13.67 -10.79 -0.05
CA GLU A 158 14.76 -9.92 -0.52
C GLU A 158 14.41 -8.44 -0.40
N PHE A 159 13.16 -8.09 -0.72
CA PHE A 159 12.67 -6.72 -0.52
C PHE A 159 12.69 -6.34 0.96
N ASP A 160 12.15 -7.19 1.83
CA ASP A 160 12.07 -6.93 3.27
C ASP A 160 13.45 -6.79 3.91
N LEU A 161 14.43 -7.60 3.49
CA LEU A 161 15.82 -7.47 3.91
C LEU A 161 16.43 -6.13 3.49
N LEU A 162 16.27 -5.76 2.22
CA LEU A 162 16.79 -4.49 1.69
C LEU A 162 16.13 -3.30 2.40
N HIS A 163 14.82 -3.34 2.57
CA HIS A 163 14.04 -2.33 3.26
C HIS A 163 14.50 -2.13 4.71
N LEU A 164 14.68 -3.23 5.47
CA LEU A 164 15.20 -3.18 6.84
C LEU A 164 16.58 -2.51 6.90
N PHE A 165 17.47 -2.88 5.99
CA PHE A 165 18.81 -2.30 5.92
C PHE A 165 18.79 -0.83 5.54
N MET A 166 17.99 -0.44 4.54
CA MET A 166 17.91 0.96 4.09
C MET A 166 17.26 1.88 5.13
N LYS A 167 16.38 1.34 5.98
CA LYS A 167 15.82 2.09 7.13
C LYS A 167 16.81 2.29 8.27
N ASN A 168 17.82 1.44 8.36
CA ASN A 168 18.76 1.42 9.49
C ASN A 168 20.22 1.29 9.01
N PRO A 169 20.71 2.23 8.20
CA PRO A 169 22.09 2.18 7.71
C PRO A 169 23.08 2.16 8.87
N GLY A 170 24.16 1.41 8.72
CA GLY A 170 25.20 1.27 9.74
C GLY A 170 24.89 0.24 10.84
N ASN A 171 23.63 -0.16 11.01
CA ASN A 171 23.28 -1.16 12.01
C ASN A 171 23.61 -2.57 11.54
N ALA A 172 24.40 -3.30 12.33
CA ALA A 172 24.67 -4.71 12.11
C ALA A 172 23.57 -5.57 12.74
N TYR A 173 23.07 -6.53 11.97
CA TYR A 173 22.07 -7.50 12.41
C TYR A 173 22.66 -8.90 12.40
N SER A 174 22.42 -9.67 13.46
CA SER A 174 22.78 -11.08 13.45
C SER A 174 21.86 -11.87 12.50
N ARG A 175 22.28 -13.08 12.13
CA ARG A 175 21.47 -13.97 11.29
C ARG A 175 20.16 -14.34 11.96
N GLU A 176 20.18 -14.53 13.26
CA GLU A 176 19.03 -14.82 14.10
C GLU A 176 18.06 -13.63 14.11
N GLN A 177 18.57 -12.42 14.32
CA GLN A 177 17.76 -11.19 14.29
C GLN A 177 17.11 -10.92 12.93
N LEU A 178 17.84 -11.21 11.83
CA LEU A 178 17.28 -11.10 10.47
C LEU A 178 16.23 -12.16 10.23
N LEU A 179 16.45 -13.38 10.69
CA LEU A 179 15.48 -14.46 10.57
C LEU A 179 14.18 -14.12 11.31
N GLU A 180 14.28 -13.71 12.57
CA GLU A 180 13.15 -13.35 13.41
C GLU A 180 12.34 -12.16 12.86
N ARG A 181 13.01 -11.14 12.29
CA ARG A 181 12.35 -9.92 11.79
C ARG A 181 11.72 -10.07 10.41
N ILE A 182 12.25 -10.96 9.58
CA ILE A 182 11.87 -11.08 8.15
C ILE A 182 11.08 -12.34 7.87
N TRP A 183 11.26 -13.41 8.66
CA TRP A 183 10.50 -14.66 8.54
C TRP A 183 9.55 -14.80 9.73
N ASP A 184 8.44 -15.47 9.50
CA ASP A 184 7.45 -15.68 10.56
C ASP A 184 8.03 -16.55 11.71
N ILE A 185 7.45 -16.38 12.92
CA ILE A 185 7.87 -17.10 14.13
C ILE A 185 7.81 -18.64 13.96
N ASP A 186 6.90 -19.12 13.09
CA ASP A 186 6.73 -20.54 12.79
C ASP A 186 7.70 -21.08 11.70
N TYR A 187 8.65 -20.26 11.26
CA TYR A 187 9.58 -20.68 10.23
C TYR A 187 10.59 -21.72 10.76
N VAL A 188 10.47 -22.95 10.29
CA VAL A 188 11.28 -24.12 10.71
C VAL A 188 12.68 -24.16 10.10
N GLY A 189 13.02 -23.20 9.21
CA GLY A 189 14.32 -23.15 8.54
C GLY A 189 15.43 -22.53 9.39
N GLY A 190 16.68 -22.95 9.14
CA GLY A 190 17.85 -22.42 9.85
C GLY A 190 18.32 -21.06 9.31
N THR A 191 19.23 -20.42 10.06
CA THR A 191 19.83 -19.10 9.72
C THR A 191 20.55 -19.05 8.36
N ARG A 192 20.92 -20.21 7.78
CA ARG A 192 21.47 -20.31 6.42
C ARG A 192 20.54 -19.77 5.33
N THR A 193 19.23 -19.74 5.60
CA THR A 193 18.25 -19.09 4.71
C THR A 193 18.58 -17.63 4.49
N VAL A 194 18.98 -16.92 5.53
CA VAL A 194 19.40 -15.52 5.46
C VAL A 194 20.59 -15.37 4.50
N ASP A 195 21.62 -16.21 4.65
CA ASP A 195 22.81 -16.16 3.80
C ASP A 195 22.47 -16.35 2.31
N THR A 196 21.53 -17.26 2.02
CA THR A 196 21.04 -17.50 0.65
C THR A 196 20.35 -16.28 0.07
N HIS A 197 19.44 -15.63 0.83
CA HIS A 197 18.73 -14.45 0.37
C HIS A 197 19.65 -13.23 0.24
N ILE A 198 20.61 -13.05 1.14
CA ILE A 198 21.64 -12.01 1.02
C ILE A 198 22.48 -12.22 -0.25
N LYS A 199 22.87 -13.45 -0.53
CA LYS A 199 23.63 -13.78 -1.76
C LYS A 199 22.83 -13.42 -3.02
N THR A 200 21.56 -13.84 -3.10
CA THR A 200 20.70 -13.55 -4.25
C THR A 200 20.38 -12.08 -4.36
N LEU A 201 20.11 -11.40 -3.24
CA LEU A 201 19.91 -9.95 -3.20
C LEU A 201 21.13 -9.19 -3.77
N ARG A 202 22.34 -9.51 -3.32
CA ARG A 202 23.59 -8.93 -3.85
C ARG A 202 23.72 -9.14 -5.36
N LEU A 203 23.41 -10.34 -5.85
CA LEU A 203 23.45 -10.64 -7.29
C LEU A 203 22.48 -9.76 -8.08
N LYS A 204 21.26 -9.55 -7.57
CA LYS A 204 20.22 -8.73 -8.22
C LYS A 204 20.52 -7.24 -8.16
N LEU A 205 21.11 -6.75 -7.07
CA LEU A 205 21.54 -5.36 -6.95
C LEU A 205 22.68 -5.00 -7.92
N GLY A 206 23.49 -5.99 -8.29
CA GLY A 206 24.61 -5.81 -9.19
C GLY A 206 25.84 -5.15 -8.53
N LYS A 207 26.92 -5.09 -9.30
CA LYS A 207 28.20 -4.56 -8.83
C LYS A 207 28.08 -3.06 -8.47
N GLY A 208 28.65 -2.64 -7.37
CA GLY A 208 28.52 -1.30 -6.81
C GLY A 208 27.40 -1.22 -5.76
N ALA A 209 26.13 -1.39 -6.12
CA ALA A 209 25.04 -1.38 -5.15
C ALA A 209 25.13 -2.53 -4.13
N ALA A 210 25.54 -3.70 -4.57
CA ALA A 210 25.73 -4.86 -3.69
C ALA A 210 26.87 -4.68 -2.67
N GLU A 211 27.84 -3.85 -2.95
CA GLU A 211 29.01 -3.60 -2.09
C GLU A 211 28.63 -2.88 -0.80
N HIS A 212 27.49 -2.18 -0.78
CA HIS A 212 26.98 -1.55 0.42
C HIS A 212 26.46 -2.56 1.46
N ILE A 213 26.01 -3.75 1.04
CA ILE A 213 25.62 -4.79 1.98
C ILE A 213 26.87 -5.57 2.40
N GLN A 214 27.38 -5.26 3.60
CA GLN A 214 28.60 -5.85 4.12
C GLN A 214 28.32 -7.07 5.00
N THR A 215 29.28 -8.00 5.00
CA THR A 215 29.32 -9.12 5.95
C THR A 215 30.12 -8.70 7.17
N VAL A 216 29.49 -8.69 8.33
CA VAL A 216 30.16 -8.45 9.61
C VAL A 216 30.56 -9.83 10.19
N TRP A 217 31.83 -10.16 10.10
CA TRP A 217 32.35 -11.46 10.51
C TRP A 217 32.03 -11.77 11.98
N GLY A 218 31.55 -12.96 12.23
CA GLY A 218 31.12 -13.39 13.58
C GLY A 218 29.76 -12.83 14.04
N VAL A 219 29.15 -11.89 13.29
CA VAL A 219 27.85 -11.28 13.61
C VAL A 219 26.81 -11.62 12.54
N GLY A 220 26.91 -11.02 11.37
CA GLY A 220 25.88 -11.16 10.33
C GLY A 220 26.06 -10.17 9.20
N TYR A 221 25.11 -9.26 9.00
CA TYR A 221 25.08 -8.33 7.87
C TYR A 221 24.72 -6.90 8.27
N ARG A 222 25.22 -5.96 7.49
CA ARG A 222 24.97 -4.52 7.65
C ARG A 222 24.91 -3.84 6.28
N LEU A 223 24.18 -2.76 6.15
CA LEU A 223 24.30 -1.79 5.05
C LEU A 223 25.24 -0.68 5.51
N ASP A 224 26.40 -0.55 4.87
CA ASP A 224 27.36 0.49 5.23
C ASP A 224 26.84 1.88 4.84
N PRO A 225 27.06 2.92 5.64
CA PRO A 225 26.71 4.27 5.27
C PRO A 225 27.33 4.67 3.93
N VAL A 226 26.60 5.44 3.11
CA VAL A 226 27.17 6.11 1.91
C VAL A 226 27.95 7.29 2.43
N GLU A 227 29.21 7.39 2.06
CA GLU A 227 30.06 8.57 2.30
C GLU A 227 29.56 9.79 1.52
#